data_aefa9677e36cc7a941c5d873be02267d
#
_entry.id   aefa9677e36cc7a941c5d873be02267d
#
_cell.length_a   1.000
_cell.length_b   1.000
_cell.length_c   1.000
_cell.angle_alpha   90.00
_cell.angle_beta   90.00
_cell.angle_gamma   90.00
#
_symmetry.space_group_name_H-M   'P 1'
#
loop_
_entity.id
_entity.type
_entity.pdbx_description
1 polymer ?
#
loop_
_entity_poly.entity_id
_entity_poly.type
_entity_poly.pdbx_seq_one_letter_code
_entity_poly.pdbx_strand_id
1 'polypeptide(L)'
;MAWTAACAAADPEKSVVQIISFMQQPSWDAPWRFDSVRRAGGSGFVIKGKRIMTNAHVVSWAKQIIVRRYQDPRPYVAEVEFVGHDCDLAVLTVEDGRFFDNLEALDFGELPKVRTPVVTYGYPAGGEEISYTRGVVSRIELEPYAHIGNRQLLSGQTDAAINPGNSGGPVIQDDRVVGVAFQGTPGLENTGFFIPPPVIEHFLKDIEDGHYDGFPQAGMRVVALQNPAYRSLLKLPDDNLGARVDSLLPIPSTEKVVQRDDVLLRVGQYPVADDATILYQGNRLSAALGFQMAQQGENVPLQIWRAGKAMDVSLPVFVYEADHAAGFQYSALPRFYVYGGLVFTPLSLDYLRALGRTTPDPSNAELFYELYYHRQEDTATARREPVVLSSVLADAVNANVAIRGRSLVDKINGLRIETLEDAVRALETSTNAYDIIEFLPHNNFECLDRAEVAKANPGILKTYGVEKDRRL
;
A
#
# COMPACT_ATOMS: atom_id res chain seq x y z
N MET A 1 33.33 -22.18 -44.30
CA MET A 1 32.59 -22.50 -43.05
C MET A 1 32.65 -21.28 -42.17
N ALA A 2 31.56 -20.52 -42.12
CA ALA A 2 31.45 -19.40 -41.24
C ALA A 2 30.92 -19.91 -39.89
N TRP A 3 31.71 -19.82 -38.85
CA TRP A 3 31.24 -20.01 -37.49
C TRP A 3 30.42 -18.78 -37.11
N THR A 4 29.13 -18.94 -37.09
CA THR A 4 28.26 -18.02 -36.35
C THR A 4 28.61 -18.16 -34.87
N ALA A 5 29.21 -17.12 -34.31
CA ALA A 5 29.39 -17.00 -32.86
C ALA A 5 27.96 -17.03 -32.27
N ALA A 6 27.58 -18.14 -31.64
CA ALA A 6 26.43 -18.16 -30.75
C ALA A 6 26.72 -17.11 -29.65
N CYS A 7 25.92 -16.07 -29.59
CA CYS A 7 25.92 -15.18 -28.42
C CYS A 7 25.65 -16.09 -27.22
N ALA A 8 26.58 -16.22 -26.31
CA ALA A 8 26.39 -16.98 -25.09
C ALA A 8 25.19 -16.34 -24.39
N ALA A 9 24.13 -17.12 -24.16
CA ALA A 9 23.00 -16.68 -23.36
C ALA A 9 23.56 -16.13 -22.04
N ALA A 10 23.18 -14.92 -21.69
CA ALA A 10 23.55 -14.35 -20.41
C ALA A 10 23.12 -15.34 -19.32
N ASP A 11 24.04 -15.64 -18.39
CA ASP A 11 23.73 -16.49 -17.24
C ASP A 11 22.99 -15.65 -16.20
N PRO A 12 21.65 -15.73 -16.08
CA PRO A 12 20.86 -14.83 -15.24
C PRO A 12 21.29 -14.86 -13.76
N GLU A 13 21.84 -16.00 -13.32
CA GLU A 13 22.26 -16.21 -11.92
C GLU A 13 23.29 -15.18 -11.48
N LYS A 14 24.19 -14.77 -12.37
CA LYS A 14 25.26 -13.80 -12.07
C LYS A 14 24.72 -12.42 -11.73
N SER A 15 23.55 -12.09 -12.25
CA SER A 15 22.89 -10.80 -12.06
C SER A 15 21.86 -10.80 -10.92
N VAL A 16 21.63 -11.97 -10.29
CA VAL A 16 20.79 -12.09 -9.09
C VAL A 16 21.65 -11.90 -7.84
N VAL A 17 21.17 -11.10 -6.90
CA VAL A 17 21.89 -10.70 -5.70
C VAL A 17 21.14 -11.08 -4.43
N GLN A 18 21.88 -11.44 -3.38
CA GLN A 18 21.34 -11.62 -2.03
C GLN A 18 21.20 -10.27 -1.36
N ILE A 19 20.05 -10.03 -0.72
CA ILE A 19 19.79 -8.84 0.08
C ILE A 19 19.63 -9.24 1.54
N ILE A 20 20.32 -8.53 2.43
CA ILE A 20 20.22 -8.67 3.88
C ILE A 20 19.87 -7.32 4.46
N SER A 21 18.67 -7.22 5.05
CA SER A 21 18.18 -5.99 5.65
C SER A 21 18.16 -6.10 7.17
N PHE A 22 18.64 -5.06 7.86
CA PHE A 22 18.54 -4.89 9.30
C PHE A 22 17.42 -3.88 9.57
N MET A 23 16.24 -4.39 9.91
CA MET A 23 15.00 -3.63 9.99
C MET A 23 14.68 -3.27 11.44
N GLN A 24 14.16 -2.07 11.66
CA GLN A 24 13.68 -1.62 12.96
C GLN A 24 12.34 -0.87 12.78
N GLN A 25 11.24 -1.55 13.07
CA GLN A 25 9.91 -0.99 12.92
C GLN A 25 9.54 -0.08 14.09
N PRO A 26 8.77 1.01 13.84
CA PRO A 26 8.18 1.79 14.92
C PRO A 26 7.05 1.00 15.58
N SER A 27 6.82 1.26 16.86
CA SER A 27 5.67 0.73 17.58
C SER A 27 4.47 1.65 17.35
N TRP A 28 3.33 1.11 16.95
CA TRP A 28 2.11 1.88 16.70
C TRP A 28 1.20 2.03 17.93
N ASP A 29 1.40 1.23 18.96
CA ASP A 29 0.72 1.35 20.26
C ASP A 29 1.52 2.20 21.26
N ALA A 30 2.82 2.34 21.04
CA ALA A 30 3.70 3.23 21.78
C ALA A 30 4.57 4.07 20.81
N PRO A 31 4.00 5.07 20.13
CA PRO A 31 4.56 5.73 18.95
C PRO A 31 5.96 6.33 19.09
N TRP A 32 6.45 6.56 20.31
CA TRP A 32 7.81 7.03 20.61
C TRP A 32 8.84 5.91 20.70
N ARG A 33 8.42 4.64 20.58
CA ARG A 33 9.29 3.46 20.69
C ARG A 33 9.51 2.79 19.34
N PHE A 34 10.56 1.99 19.29
CA PHE A 34 10.88 1.13 18.19
C PHE A 34 11.05 -0.30 18.69
N ASP A 35 10.71 -1.26 17.84
CA ASP A 35 10.99 -2.67 18.07
C ASP A 35 12.50 -2.95 18.08
N SER A 36 12.90 -4.14 18.53
CA SER A 36 14.28 -4.60 18.37
C SER A 36 14.63 -4.77 16.90
N VAL A 37 15.91 -4.51 16.57
CA VAL A 37 16.41 -4.74 15.21
C VAL A 37 16.27 -6.21 14.84
N ARG A 38 15.71 -6.48 13.66
CA ARG A 38 15.56 -7.81 13.08
C ARG A 38 16.35 -7.90 11.79
N ARG A 39 16.97 -9.06 11.56
CA ARG A 39 17.59 -9.38 10.28
C ARG A 39 16.57 -10.08 9.40
N ALA A 40 16.40 -9.59 8.16
CA ALA A 40 15.58 -10.23 7.12
C ALA A 40 16.45 -10.49 5.89
N GLY A 41 16.10 -11.53 5.13
CA GLY A 41 16.75 -11.87 3.87
C GLY A 41 15.76 -11.71 2.72
N GLY A 42 16.28 -11.35 1.56
CA GLY A 42 15.57 -11.26 0.30
C GLY A 42 16.49 -11.39 -0.88
N SER A 43 15.96 -11.24 -2.06
CA SER A 43 16.66 -11.28 -3.33
C SER A 43 16.47 -9.98 -4.10
N GLY A 44 17.32 -9.76 -5.06
CA GLY A 44 17.20 -8.69 -6.04
C GLY A 44 17.95 -9.07 -7.31
N PHE A 45 17.90 -8.23 -8.30
CA PHE A 45 18.63 -8.43 -9.54
C PHE A 45 19.05 -7.11 -10.16
N VAL A 46 20.15 -7.15 -10.89
CA VAL A 46 20.71 -5.98 -11.54
C VAL A 46 19.86 -5.56 -12.73
N ILE A 47 19.49 -4.28 -12.78
CA ILE A 47 18.79 -3.62 -13.86
C ILE A 47 19.66 -2.53 -14.49
N LYS A 48 19.22 -1.97 -15.63
CA LYS A 48 19.92 -0.87 -16.31
C LYS A 48 20.16 0.31 -15.36
N GLY A 49 21.22 1.06 -15.59
CA GLY A 49 21.59 2.23 -14.79
C GLY A 49 22.42 1.91 -13.54
N LYS A 50 23.00 0.70 -13.42
CA LYS A 50 23.73 0.25 -12.22
C LYS A 50 22.86 0.30 -10.96
N ARG A 51 21.68 -0.26 -11.06
CA ARG A 51 20.64 -0.33 -10.03
C ARG A 51 20.30 -1.78 -9.75
N ILE A 52 19.73 -2.04 -8.58
CA ILE A 52 19.19 -3.34 -8.19
C ILE A 52 17.69 -3.18 -7.98
N MET A 53 16.87 -4.02 -8.63
CA MET A 53 15.44 -4.11 -8.34
C MET A 53 15.19 -5.18 -7.30
N THR A 54 14.27 -4.89 -6.37
CA THR A 54 13.79 -5.81 -5.33
C THR A 54 12.38 -5.44 -4.90
N ASN A 55 11.84 -6.10 -3.88
CA ASN A 55 10.57 -5.70 -3.27
C ASN A 55 10.73 -4.62 -2.20
N ALA A 56 9.69 -3.79 -2.05
CA ALA A 56 9.63 -2.80 -0.98
C ALA A 56 9.63 -3.46 0.40
N HIS A 57 8.92 -4.58 0.61
CA HIS A 57 8.90 -5.28 1.90
C HIS A 57 10.26 -5.83 2.31
N VAL A 58 11.16 -6.09 1.38
CA VAL A 58 12.52 -6.56 1.68
C VAL A 58 13.37 -5.45 2.32
N VAL A 59 13.07 -4.19 2.03
CA VAL A 59 13.86 -3.02 2.48
C VAL A 59 13.10 -2.07 3.41
N SER A 60 11.83 -2.33 3.69
CA SER A 60 11.01 -1.49 4.56
C SER A 60 11.57 -1.41 5.97
N TRP A 61 11.62 -0.19 6.53
CA TRP A 61 12.19 0.09 7.84
C TRP A 61 13.65 -0.35 8.02
N ALA A 62 14.38 -0.63 6.94
CA ALA A 62 15.78 -0.99 7.03
C ALA A 62 16.62 0.19 7.54
N LYS A 63 17.45 -0.09 8.55
CA LYS A 63 18.49 0.82 9.04
C LYS A 63 19.79 0.59 8.30
N GLN A 64 19.98 -0.60 7.77
CA GLN A 64 21.11 -0.97 6.95
C GLN A 64 20.70 -2.06 5.97
N ILE A 65 21.17 -1.95 4.73
CA ILE A 65 20.96 -2.93 3.67
C ILE A 65 22.35 -3.37 3.19
N ILE A 66 22.57 -4.69 3.16
CA ILE A 66 23.78 -5.30 2.62
C ILE A 66 23.38 -6.15 1.43
N VAL A 67 24.13 -6.02 0.33
CA VAL A 67 23.98 -6.86 -0.86
C VAL A 67 25.23 -7.68 -1.08
N ARG A 68 25.06 -8.91 -1.58
CA ARG A 68 26.12 -9.83 -1.99
C ARG A 68 25.87 -10.31 -3.41
N ARG A 69 26.94 -10.46 -4.16
CA ARG A 69 26.91 -10.99 -5.52
C ARG A 69 26.84 -12.51 -5.52
N TYR A 70 26.45 -13.07 -6.64
CA TYR A 70 26.53 -14.49 -6.89
C TYR A 70 27.96 -15.02 -6.66
N GLN A 71 28.10 -16.04 -5.84
CA GLN A 71 29.37 -16.68 -5.47
C GLN A 71 30.48 -15.73 -4.93
N ASP A 72 30.10 -14.56 -4.46
CA ASP A 72 31.02 -13.59 -3.85
C ASP A 72 30.52 -13.22 -2.43
N PRO A 73 31.19 -13.67 -1.36
CA PRO A 73 30.75 -13.44 0.01
C PRO A 73 30.98 -12.00 0.49
N ARG A 74 31.66 -11.15 -0.31
CA ARG A 74 31.93 -9.77 0.09
C ARG A 74 30.62 -8.98 0.27
N PRO A 75 30.45 -8.31 1.43
CA PRO A 75 29.32 -7.46 1.64
C PRO A 75 29.53 -6.09 0.98
N TYR A 76 28.48 -5.55 0.36
CA TYR A 76 28.42 -4.18 -0.12
C TYR A 76 27.25 -3.49 0.54
N VAL A 77 27.41 -2.23 0.95
CA VAL A 77 26.34 -1.42 1.49
C VAL A 77 25.49 -0.88 0.33
N ALA A 78 24.18 -1.06 0.44
CA ALA A 78 23.22 -0.54 -0.51
C ALA A 78 22.27 0.46 0.18
N GLU A 79 21.75 1.38 -0.62
CA GLU A 79 20.77 2.38 -0.20
C GLU A 79 19.53 2.31 -1.09
N VAL A 80 18.37 2.63 -0.52
CA VAL A 80 17.13 2.73 -1.27
C VAL A 80 17.16 4.04 -2.05
N GLU A 81 17.09 3.94 -3.39
CA GLU A 81 16.97 5.09 -4.27
C GLU A 81 15.49 5.48 -4.44
N PHE A 82 14.64 4.48 -4.74
CA PHE A 82 13.21 4.64 -4.84
C PHE A 82 12.48 3.45 -4.22
N VAL A 83 11.31 3.70 -3.66
CA VAL A 83 10.44 2.66 -3.10
C VAL A 83 8.98 2.97 -3.38
N GLY A 84 8.26 2.00 -3.98
CA GLY A 84 6.82 2.00 -4.18
C GLY A 84 6.17 0.95 -3.27
N HIS A 85 5.66 1.39 -2.13
CA HIS A 85 5.04 0.47 -1.17
C HIS A 85 3.70 -0.09 -1.65
N ASP A 86 2.96 0.66 -2.45
CA ASP A 86 1.68 0.24 -3.04
C ASP A 86 1.83 -0.86 -4.10
N CYS A 87 2.95 -0.86 -4.84
CA CYS A 87 3.28 -1.90 -5.83
C CYS A 87 4.34 -2.90 -5.33
N ASP A 88 4.81 -2.76 -4.10
CA ASP A 88 5.83 -3.61 -3.47
C ASP A 88 7.13 -3.73 -4.28
N LEU A 89 7.58 -2.65 -4.89
CA LEU A 89 8.85 -2.56 -5.62
C LEU A 89 9.81 -1.56 -4.97
N ALA A 90 11.10 -1.83 -5.10
CA ALA A 90 12.15 -0.90 -4.70
C ALA A 90 13.34 -0.98 -5.67
N VAL A 91 14.03 0.15 -5.81
CA VAL A 91 15.30 0.26 -6.53
C VAL A 91 16.37 0.68 -5.55
N LEU A 92 17.49 -0.07 -5.56
CA LEU A 92 18.64 0.19 -4.72
C LEU A 92 19.82 0.64 -5.56
N THR A 93 20.66 1.46 -4.95
CA THR A 93 22.02 1.81 -5.42
C THR A 93 23.06 1.20 -4.50
N VAL A 94 24.28 1.06 -5.01
CA VAL A 94 25.45 0.60 -4.25
C VAL A 94 26.57 1.63 -4.44
N GLU A 95 27.05 2.20 -3.33
CA GLU A 95 28.07 3.25 -3.34
C GLU A 95 29.37 2.79 -4.00
N ASP A 96 29.83 1.57 -3.70
CA ASP A 96 31.01 0.99 -4.32
C ASP A 96 30.70 0.48 -5.73
N GLY A 97 31.00 1.30 -6.74
CA GLY A 97 30.75 0.99 -8.15
C GLY A 97 31.37 -0.34 -8.63
N ARG A 98 32.39 -0.87 -7.94
CA ARG A 98 32.99 -2.19 -8.22
C ARG A 98 32.00 -3.35 -8.04
N PHE A 99 30.91 -3.10 -7.30
CA PHE A 99 29.81 -4.06 -7.20
C PHE A 99 29.26 -4.46 -8.57
N PHE A 100 29.21 -3.55 -9.52
CA PHE A 100 28.62 -3.80 -10.84
C PHE A 100 29.63 -4.30 -11.89
N ASP A 101 30.92 -4.46 -11.52
CA ASP A 101 31.95 -4.93 -12.45
C ASP A 101 31.64 -6.35 -12.93
N ASN A 102 31.55 -6.54 -14.25
CA ASN A 102 31.20 -7.81 -14.92
C ASN A 102 29.80 -8.34 -14.58
N LEU A 103 28.88 -7.51 -14.09
CA LEU A 103 27.47 -7.85 -13.98
C LEU A 103 26.70 -7.25 -15.18
N GLU A 104 25.85 -8.06 -15.77
CA GLU A 104 24.96 -7.64 -16.86
C GLU A 104 23.58 -7.32 -16.29
N ALA A 105 22.98 -6.23 -16.75
CA ALA A 105 21.59 -5.91 -16.39
C ALA A 105 20.63 -6.91 -17.08
N LEU A 106 19.67 -7.41 -16.34
CA LEU A 106 18.60 -8.22 -16.92
C LEU A 106 17.61 -7.32 -17.67
N ASP A 107 17.21 -7.76 -18.86
CA ASP A 107 16.18 -7.07 -19.67
C ASP A 107 14.79 -7.56 -19.28
N PHE A 108 13.82 -6.64 -19.31
CA PHE A 108 12.41 -7.00 -19.08
C PHE A 108 11.78 -7.56 -20.34
N GLY A 109 10.87 -8.52 -20.15
CA GLY A 109 10.01 -9.10 -21.18
C GLY A 109 8.62 -8.49 -21.15
N GLU A 110 7.73 -9.02 -21.99
CA GLU A 110 6.30 -8.69 -22.02
C GLU A 110 5.52 -9.46 -20.95
N LEU A 111 4.25 -9.09 -20.74
CA LEU A 111 3.34 -9.85 -19.87
C LEU A 111 3.24 -11.31 -20.36
N PRO A 112 3.65 -12.29 -19.53
CA PRO A 112 3.67 -13.69 -19.97
C PRO A 112 2.25 -14.22 -20.15
N LYS A 113 2.09 -15.15 -21.09
CA LYS A 113 0.81 -15.84 -21.29
C LYS A 113 0.63 -16.93 -20.24
N VAL A 114 -0.61 -17.16 -19.84
CA VAL A 114 -0.99 -18.31 -19.00
C VAL A 114 -0.50 -19.61 -19.65
N ARG A 115 -0.01 -20.55 -18.83
CA ARG A 115 0.62 -21.83 -19.18
C ARG A 115 2.06 -21.73 -19.71
N THR A 116 2.65 -20.54 -19.77
CA THR A 116 4.05 -20.40 -20.18
C THR A 116 4.98 -20.85 -19.03
N PRO A 117 6.03 -21.63 -19.33
CA PRO A 117 7.04 -21.98 -18.33
C PRO A 117 7.82 -20.76 -17.85
N VAL A 118 8.08 -20.71 -16.55
CA VAL A 118 8.88 -19.67 -15.91
C VAL A 118 9.85 -20.27 -14.89
N VAL A 119 10.94 -19.55 -14.62
CA VAL A 119 11.93 -19.88 -13.59
C VAL A 119 12.07 -18.71 -12.65
N THR A 120 11.94 -18.96 -11.35
CA THR A 120 12.18 -17.94 -10.30
C THR A 120 13.56 -18.19 -9.69
N TYR A 121 14.37 -17.16 -9.59
CA TYR A 121 15.69 -17.18 -8.97
C TYR A 121 15.66 -16.40 -7.64
N GLY A 122 16.41 -16.87 -6.64
CA GLY A 122 16.52 -16.15 -5.38
C GLY A 122 17.37 -16.85 -4.34
N TYR A 123 17.50 -16.21 -3.17
CA TYR A 123 18.24 -16.69 -2.01
C TYR A 123 17.26 -17.03 -0.89
N PRO A 124 16.75 -18.27 -0.82
CA PRO A 124 15.75 -18.65 0.19
C PRO A 124 16.31 -18.51 1.60
N ALA A 125 15.42 -18.24 2.56
CA ALA A 125 15.77 -18.08 3.96
C ALA A 125 16.54 -19.30 4.50
N GLY A 126 17.70 -19.04 5.11
CA GLY A 126 18.57 -20.07 5.66
C GLY A 126 19.64 -20.62 4.71
N GLY A 127 19.66 -20.19 3.42
CA GLY A 127 20.70 -20.51 2.45
C GLY A 127 21.60 -19.32 2.10
N GLU A 128 22.87 -19.58 1.81
CA GLU A 128 23.80 -18.58 1.24
C GLU A 128 23.94 -18.75 -0.29
N GLU A 129 23.48 -19.88 -0.80
CA GLU A 129 23.54 -20.22 -2.22
C GLU A 129 22.22 -19.85 -2.91
N ILE A 130 22.35 -19.44 -4.17
CA ILE A 130 21.18 -19.17 -5.02
C ILE A 130 20.39 -20.45 -5.28
N SER A 131 19.10 -20.35 -5.27
CA SER A 131 18.22 -21.42 -5.72
C SER A 131 17.32 -20.94 -6.86
N TYR A 132 16.81 -21.89 -7.63
CA TYR A 132 15.83 -21.62 -8.66
C TYR A 132 14.71 -22.65 -8.60
N THR A 133 13.49 -22.17 -8.84
CA THR A 133 12.30 -23.02 -8.93
C THR A 133 11.63 -22.83 -10.28
N ARG A 134 11.12 -23.92 -10.84
CA ARG A 134 10.44 -23.92 -12.14
C ARG A 134 8.95 -24.15 -11.95
N GLY A 135 8.16 -23.50 -12.77
CA GLY A 135 6.74 -23.68 -12.84
C GLY A 135 6.16 -23.09 -14.11
N VAL A 136 4.85 -22.89 -14.12
CA VAL A 136 4.13 -22.24 -15.21
C VAL A 136 3.32 -21.07 -14.69
N VAL A 137 3.03 -20.09 -15.54
CA VAL A 137 2.07 -19.04 -15.25
C VAL A 137 0.68 -19.65 -15.17
N SER A 138 0.07 -19.67 -13.99
CA SER A 138 -1.23 -20.28 -13.73
C SER A 138 -2.39 -19.38 -14.12
N ARG A 139 -2.28 -18.06 -13.79
CA ARG A 139 -3.27 -17.03 -14.12
C ARG A 139 -2.67 -15.63 -14.01
N ILE A 140 -3.36 -14.67 -14.62
CA ILE A 140 -3.09 -13.23 -14.52
C ILE A 140 -4.37 -12.56 -14.02
N GLU A 141 -4.31 -11.82 -12.91
CA GLU A 141 -5.47 -11.16 -12.33
C GLU A 141 -5.05 -9.97 -11.44
N LEU A 142 -6.03 -9.18 -10.97
CA LEU A 142 -5.79 -8.19 -9.93
C LEU A 142 -5.87 -8.88 -8.56
N GLU A 143 -4.76 -8.86 -7.83
CA GLU A 143 -4.65 -9.47 -6.51
C GLU A 143 -4.37 -8.41 -5.44
N PRO A 144 -4.84 -8.62 -4.20
CA PRO A 144 -4.43 -7.79 -3.08
C PRO A 144 -2.92 -7.90 -2.84
N TYR A 145 -2.23 -6.77 -2.82
CA TYR A 145 -0.81 -6.72 -2.46
C TYR A 145 -0.68 -6.68 -0.93
N ALA A 146 -0.24 -7.80 -0.37
CA ALA A 146 -0.20 -8.03 1.07
C ALA A 146 0.67 -7.01 1.82
N HIS A 147 1.71 -6.48 1.17
CA HIS A 147 2.60 -5.50 1.76
C HIS A 147 1.85 -4.24 2.16
N ILE A 148 1.09 -3.63 1.27
CA ILE A 148 0.34 -2.39 1.55
C ILE A 148 -1.03 -2.66 2.20
N GLY A 149 -1.65 -3.80 1.92
CA GLY A 149 -2.87 -4.28 2.56
C GLY A 149 -4.19 -3.72 2.04
N ASN A 150 -4.18 -2.64 1.27
CA ASN A 150 -5.40 -1.97 0.76
C ASN A 150 -5.41 -1.76 -0.76
N ARG A 151 -4.45 -2.29 -1.49
CA ARG A 151 -4.34 -2.17 -2.95
C ARG A 151 -4.50 -3.51 -3.64
N GLN A 152 -5.16 -3.48 -4.78
CA GLN A 152 -5.21 -4.59 -5.72
C GLN A 152 -4.55 -4.13 -7.02
N LEU A 153 -3.46 -4.77 -7.41
CA LEU A 153 -2.75 -4.48 -8.64
C LEU A 153 -2.63 -5.75 -9.49
N LEU A 154 -2.25 -5.59 -10.76
CA LEU A 154 -2.02 -6.71 -11.64
C LEU A 154 -0.96 -7.64 -11.06
N SER A 155 -1.21 -8.94 -11.07
CA SER A 155 -0.35 -9.98 -10.55
C SER A 155 -0.36 -11.19 -11.45
N GLY A 156 0.77 -11.87 -11.56
CA GLY A 156 0.88 -13.18 -12.17
C GLY A 156 1.01 -14.26 -11.09
N GLN A 157 0.17 -15.29 -11.14
CA GLN A 157 0.31 -16.47 -10.31
C GLN A 157 1.13 -17.54 -11.02
N THR A 158 2.00 -18.22 -10.27
CA THR A 158 2.77 -19.37 -10.74
C THR A 158 2.70 -20.50 -9.72
N ASP A 159 2.84 -21.74 -10.19
CA ASP A 159 3.02 -22.92 -9.36
C ASP A 159 4.51 -23.16 -8.99
N ALA A 160 5.43 -22.34 -9.50
CA ALA A 160 6.81 -22.30 -9.00
C ALA A 160 6.80 -21.87 -7.53
N ALA A 161 7.48 -22.62 -6.67
CA ALA A 161 7.54 -22.33 -5.25
C ALA A 161 8.23 -20.97 -4.98
N ILE A 162 7.50 -20.02 -4.41
CA ILE A 162 8.02 -18.74 -3.91
C ILE A 162 8.06 -18.82 -2.38
N ASN A 163 9.25 -19.05 -1.85
CA ASN A 163 9.51 -19.18 -0.42
C ASN A 163 10.11 -17.87 0.15
N PRO A 164 10.00 -17.64 1.47
CA PRO A 164 10.69 -16.52 2.11
C PRO A 164 12.17 -16.46 1.72
N GLY A 165 12.63 -15.31 1.26
CA GLY A 165 13.97 -15.08 0.72
C GLY A 165 14.02 -15.01 -0.82
N ASN A 166 13.09 -15.66 -1.54
CA ASN A 166 12.97 -15.50 -3.00
C ASN A 166 12.33 -14.15 -3.38
N SER A 167 11.63 -13.50 -2.44
CA SER A 167 11.06 -12.16 -2.64
C SER A 167 12.09 -11.18 -3.18
N GLY A 168 11.72 -10.43 -4.22
CA GLY A 168 12.57 -9.49 -4.94
C GLY A 168 13.41 -10.14 -6.05
N GLY A 169 13.45 -11.47 -6.13
CA GLY A 169 14.13 -12.19 -7.20
C GLY A 169 13.36 -12.14 -8.53
N PRO A 170 14.06 -12.28 -9.66
CA PRO A 170 13.43 -12.24 -10.97
C PRO A 170 12.68 -13.54 -11.27
N VAL A 171 11.53 -13.39 -11.92
CA VAL A 171 10.83 -14.47 -12.62
C VAL A 171 11.16 -14.35 -14.09
N ILE A 172 11.77 -15.37 -14.67
CA ILE A 172 12.36 -15.35 -16.00
C ILE A 172 11.66 -16.29 -16.95
N GLN A 173 11.40 -15.79 -18.16
CA GLN A 173 10.95 -16.51 -19.34
C GLN A 173 11.84 -16.13 -20.51
N ASP A 174 12.40 -17.11 -21.23
CA ASP A 174 13.21 -16.87 -22.44
C ASP A 174 14.30 -15.79 -22.23
N ASP A 175 15.08 -15.93 -21.15
CA ASP A 175 16.16 -15.02 -20.71
C ASP A 175 15.73 -13.58 -20.41
N ARG A 176 14.42 -13.30 -20.27
CA ARG A 176 13.87 -11.99 -19.91
C ARG A 176 13.09 -12.05 -18.61
N VAL A 177 13.17 -10.96 -17.85
CA VAL A 177 12.40 -10.81 -16.60
C VAL A 177 10.94 -10.53 -16.95
N VAL A 178 10.06 -11.46 -16.61
CA VAL A 178 8.60 -11.33 -16.76
C VAL A 178 7.90 -11.07 -15.43
N GLY A 179 8.67 -10.84 -14.38
CA GLY A 179 8.12 -10.42 -13.09
C GLY A 179 9.14 -10.42 -11.97
N VAL A 180 8.71 -9.86 -10.83
CA VAL A 180 9.43 -9.87 -9.55
C VAL A 180 8.65 -10.74 -8.59
N ALA A 181 9.26 -11.79 -8.06
CA ALA A 181 8.63 -12.67 -7.07
C ALA A 181 8.35 -11.89 -5.77
N PHE A 182 7.13 -11.99 -5.19
CA PHE A 182 6.84 -11.13 -4.03
C PHE A 182 6.05 -11.80 -2.90
N GLN A 183 5.04 -12.60 -3.17
CA GLN A 183 4.23 -13.20 -2.10
C GLN A 183 3.75 -14.61 -2.47
N GLY A 184 3.38 -15.37 -1.43
CA GLY A 184 2.63 -16.61 -1.54
C GLY A 184 1.34 -16.53 -0.74
N THR A 185 0.41 -17.44 -0.97
CA THR A 185 -0.81 -17.52 -0.15
C THR A 185 -0.54 -18.40 1.05
N PRO A 186 -0.64 -17.88 2.30
CA PRO A 186 -0.49 -18.69 3.49
C PRO A 186 -1.45 -19.88 3.50
N GLY A 187 -0.92 -21.09 3.73
CA GLY A 187 -1.72 -22.33 3.81
C GLY A 187 -2.06 -22.96 2.46
N LEU A 188 -1.65 -22.38 1.32
CA LEU A 188 -1.74 -23.01 0.00
C LEU A 188 -0.33 -23.32 -0.53
N GLU A 189 -0.11 -24.59 -0.84
CA GLU A 189 1.13 -25.03 -1.49
C GLU A 189 1.10 -24.66 -2.99
N ASN A 190 2.28 -24.43 -3.58
CA ASN A 190 2.44 -24.14 -5.00
C ASN A 190 1.61 -22.95 -5.50
N THR A 191 1.49 -21.92 -4.66
CA THR A 191 0.79 -20.69 -4.98
C THR A 191 1.71 -19.51 -4.74
N GLY A 192 2.52 -19.20 -5.73
CA GLY A 192 3.40 -18.05 -5.74
C GLY A 192 2.85 -16.94 -6.63
N PHE A 193 3.14 -15.69 -6.29
CA PHE A 193 2.75 -14.52 -7.09
C PHE A 193 3.97 -13.69 -7.45
N PHE A 194 3.92 -13.11 -8.63
CA PHE A 194 4.94 -12.17 -9.10
C PHE A 194 4.30 -10.88 -9.61
N ILE A 195 5.02 -9.79 -9.46
CA ILE A 195 4.68 -8.46 -9.97
C ILE A 195 5.04 -8.43 -11.45
N PRO A 196 4.07 -8.32 -12.38
CA PRO A 196 4.32 -8.47 -13.80
C PRO A 196 4.83 -7.19 -14.47
N PRO A 197 5.37 -7.27 -15.72
CA PRO A 197 5.97 -6.14 -16.42
C PRO A 197 5.14 -4.87 -16.48
N PRO A 198 3.81 -4.87 -16.70
CA PRO A 198 3.04 -3.62 -16.73
C PRO A 198 3.13 -2.81 -15.42
N VAL A 199 3.19 -3.48 -14.27
CA VAL A 199 3.37 -2.82 -12.96
C VAL A 199 4.81 -2.32 -12.80
N ILE A 200 5.79 -3.12 -13.23
CA ILE A 200 7.21 -2.75 -13.18
C ILE A 200 7.47 -1.54 -14.09
N GLU A 201 6.93 -1.54 -15.31
CA GLU A 201 7.07 -0.44 -16.28
C GLU A 201 6.44 0.85 -15.76
N HIS A 202 5.25 0.76 -15.12
CA HIS A 202 4.61 1.91 -14.48
C HIS A 202 5.52 2.50 -13.40
N PHE A 203 6.03 1.66 -12.48
CA PHE A 203 6.94 2.07 -11.41
C PHE A 203 8.22 2.71 -11.96
N LEU A 204 8.86 2.09 -12.97
CA LEU A 204 10.10 2.61 -13.57
C LEU A 204 9.87 3.92 -14.32
N LYS A 205 8.73 4.09 -14.98
CA LYS A 205 8.35 5.34 -15.64
C LYS A 205 8.07 6.44 -14.62
N ASP A 206 7.40 6.11 -13.53
CA ASP A 206 7.04 7.05 -12.47
C ASP A 206 8.29 7.70 -11.85
N ILE A 207 9.34 6.92 -11.60
CA ILE A 207 10.58 7.41 -10.98
C ILE A 207 11.54 8.13 -11.96
N GLU A 208 11.22 8.27 -13.25
CA GLU A 208 12.09 8.94 -14.24
C GLU A 208 12.33 10.41 -13.94
N ASP A 209 11.37 11.09 -13.33
CA ASP A 209 11.49 12.50 -12.93
C ASP A 209 12.18 12.71 -11.57
N GLY A 210 12.56 11.62 -10.89
CA GLY A 210 13.23 11.62 -9.58
C GLY A 210 12.28 11.56 -8.39
N HIS A 211 11.00 11.34 -8.62
CA HIS A 211 9.97 11.21 -7.60
C HIS A 211 9.12 9.96 -7.84
N TYR A 212 8.60 9.33 -6.78
CA TYR A 212 7.61 8.26 -6.88
C TYR A 212 6.26 8.77 -6.41
N ASP A 213 5.30 8.84 -7.31
CA ASP A 213 3.93 9.28 -7.02
C ASP A 213 3.01 8.11 -6.64
N GLY A 214 3.15 6.98 -7.33
CA GLY A 214 2.38 5.76 -7.09
C GLY A 214 1.25 5.51 -8.10
N PHE A 215 0.42 4.52 -7.80
CA PHE A 215 -0.66 4.07 -8.68
C PHE A 215 -1.94 4.87 -8.45
N PRO A 216 -2.42 5.63 -9.44
CA PRO A 216 -3.62 6.45 -9.28
C PRO A 216 -4.89 5.59 -9.21
N GLN A 217 -5.96 6.22 -8.74
CA GLN A 217 -7.27 5.60 -8.61
C GLN A 217 -8.32 6.37 -9.40
N ALA A 218 -9.36 5.64 -9.83
CA ALA A 218 -10.52 6.24 -10.48
C ALA A 218 -11.40 7.06 -9.53
N GLY A 219 -11.26 6.88 -8.22
CA GLY A 219 -12.13 7.51 -7.23
C GLY A 219 -13.59 7.08 -7.31
N MET A 220 -13.86 5.91 -7.90
CA MET A 220 -15.22 5.37 -8.02
C MET A 220 -15.22 3.86 -7.78
N ARG A 221 -16.34 3.39 -7.21
CA ARG A 221 -16.64 1.96 -7.12
C ARG A 221 -17.58 1.58 -8.27
N VAL A 222 -17.15 0.63 -9.08
CA VAL A 222 -17.93 0.11 -10.21
C VAL A 222 -18.43 -1.28 -9.88
N VAL A 223 -19.71 -1.56 -10.14
CA VAL A 223 -20.37 -2.85 -9.86
C VAL A 223 -21.00 -3.41 -11.12
N ALA A 224 -21.13 -4.73 -11.16
CA ALA A 224 -21.76 -5.43 -12.26
C ALA A 224 -23.22 -4.97 -12.52
N LEU A 225 -23.62 -4.88 -13.77
CA LEU A 225 -24.93 -4.45 -14.22
C LEU A 225 -25.55 -5.52 -15.16
N GLN A 226 -25.61 -6.76 -14.68
CA GLN A 226 -26.12 -7.90 -15.42
C GLN A 226 -27.63 -8.11 -15.31
N ASN A 227 -28.31 -7.35 -14.43
CA ASN A 227 -29.76 -7.44 -14.25
C ASN A 227 -30.51 -6.85 -15.46
N PRO A 228 -31.25 -7.67 -16.26
CA PRO A 228 -31.89 -7.21 -17.48
C PRO A 228 -32.96 -6.12 -17.22
N ALA A 229 -33.69 -6.21 -16.09
CA ALA A 229 -34.70 -5.24 -15.74
C ALA A 229 -34.06 -3.87 -15.45
N TYR A 230 -32.92 -3.86 -14.77
CA TYR A 230 -32.19 -2.62 -14.47
C TYR A 230 -31.58 -2.03 -15.76
N ARG A 231 -30.98 -2.85 -16.63
CA ARG A 231 -30.49 -2.39 -17.94
C ARG A 231 -31.62 -1.76 -18.79
N SER A 232 -32.80 -2.39 -18.80
CA SER A 232 -33.98 -1.84 -19.48
C SER A 232 -34.45 -0.52 -18.86
N LEU A 233 -34.45 -0.40 -17.53
CA LEU A 233 -34.76 0.84 -16.81
C LEU A 233 -33.82 1.98 -17.22
N LEU A 234 -32.56 1.71 -17.36
CA LEU A 234 -31.53 2.66 -17.81
C LEU A 234 -31.51 2.88 -19.33
N LYS A 235 -32.34 2.15 -20.07
CA LYS A 235 -32.42 2.18 -21.54
C LYS A 235 -31.08 1.85 -22.22
N LEU A 236 -30.32 0.95 -21.64
CA LEU A 236 -29.06 0.48 -22.20
C LEU A 236 -29.30 -0.40 -23.44
N PRO A 237 -28.40 -0.37 -24.43
CA PRO A 237 -28.38 -1.36 -25.51
C PRO A 237 -28.23 -2.78 -24.99
N ASP A 238 -28.73 -3.75 -25.76
CA ASP A 238 -28.58 -5.19 -25.46
C ASP A 238 -27.27 -5.71 -26.08
N ASP A 239 -26.14 -5.25 -25.56
CA ASP A 239 -24.80 -5.52 -26.06
C ASP A 239 -23.86 -6.10 -24.98
N ASN A 240 -24.38 -6.39 -23.77
CA ASN A 240 -23.63 -6.85 -22.60
C ASN A 240 -22.48 -5.91 -22.17
N LEU A 241 -22.53 -4.63 -22.55
CA LEU A 241 -21.58 -3.62 -22.13
C LEU A 241 -22.13 -2.76 -21.00
N GLY A 242 -21.22 -2.29 -20.16
CA GLY A 242 -21.45 -1.28 -19.14
C GLY A 242 -21.66 -1.79 -17.73
N ALA A 243 -20.89 -1.22 -16.82
CA ALA A 243 -20.95 -1.48 -15.40
C ALA A 243 -21.32 -0.20 -14.64
N ARG A 244 -22.12 -0.30 -13.57
CA ARG A 244 -22.68 0.84 -12.87
C ARG A 244 -21.68 1.45 -11.87
N VAL A 245 -21.59 2.77 -11.85
CA VAL A 245 -20.92 3.53 -10.79
C VAL A 245 -21.82 3.53 -9.55
N ASP A 246 -21.40 2.79 -8.52
CA ASP A 246 -22.18 2.60 -7.29
C ASP A 246 -21.93 3.70 -6.27
N SER A 247 -20.68 4.08 -6.08
CA SER A 247 -20.27 5.15 -5.17
C SER A 247 -19.04 5.89 -5.67
N LEU A 248 -18.82 7.10 -5.19
CA LEU A 248 -17.65 7.92 -5.45
C LEU A 248 -16.86 8.11 -4.15
N LEU A 249 -15.53 8.11 -4.25
CA LEU A 249 -14.67 8.65 -3.21
C LEU A 249 -14.68 10.18 -3.31
N PRO A 250 -14.46 10.92 -2.22
CA PRO A 250 -14.44 12.39 -2.23
C PRO A 250 -13.17 12.94 -2.92
N ILE A 251 -13.02 12.59 -4.20
CA ILE A 251 -11.94 13.08 -5.07
C ILE A 251 -12.53 14.12 -6.00
N PRO A 252 -12.16 15.41 -5.86
CA PRO A 252 -12.81 16.50 -6.60
C PRO A 252 -12.73 16.36 -8.13
N SER A 253 -11.70 15.69 -8.67
CA SER A 253 -11.60 15.42 -10.11
C SER A 253 -12.67 14.44 -10.57
N THR A 254 -12.91 13.37 -9.81
CA THR A 254 -13.90 12.33 -10.15
C THR A 254 -15.30 12.87 -10.05
N GLU A 255 -15.65 13.57 -8.95
CA GLU A 255 -16.98 14.12 -8.72
C GLU A 255 -17.44 15.15 -9.78
N LYS A 256 -16.48 15.85 -10.41
CA LYS A 256 -16.77 16.79 -11.50
C LYS A 256 -17.11 16.11 -12.83
N VAL A 257 -16.62 14.89 -13.05
CA VAL A 257 -16.70 14.18 -14.33
C VAL A 257 -17.75 13.08 -14.29
N VAL A 258 -17.72 12.27 -13.23
CA VAL A 258 -18.55 11.07 -13.08
C VAL A 258 -19.56 11.28 -11.94
N GLN A 259 -20.73 10.68 -12.07
CA GLN A 259 -21.79 10.71 -11.09
C GLN A 259 -22.19 9.31 -10.67
N ARG A 260 -22.76 9.18 -9.48
CA ARG A 260 -23.43 7.95 -9.07
C ARG A 260 -24.50 7.58 -10.09
N ASP A 261 -24.65 6.29 -10.36
CA ASP A 261 -25.55 5.70 -11.35
C ASP A 261 -25.19 5.95 -12.83
N ASP A 262 -24.06 6.59 -13.13
CA ASP A 262 -23.46 6.48 -14.47
C ASP A 262 -23.16 5.01 -14.79
N VAL A 263 -23.22 4.66 -16.06
CA VAL A 263 -22.76 3.35 -16.50
C VAL A 263 -21.47 3.51 -17.31
N LEU A 264 -20.39 2.91 -16.83
CA LEU A 264 -19.08 2.96 -17.47
C LEU A 264 -19.07 1.97 -18.64
N LEU A 265 -19.05 2.48 -19.87
CA LEU A 265 -19.05 1.67 -21.09
C LEU A 265 -17.66 1.36 -21.60
N ARG A 266 -16.67 2.26 -21.37
CA ARG A 266 -15.29 2.12 -21.83
C ARG A 266 -14.33 2.87 -20.95
N VAL A 267 -13.16 2.27 -20.70
CA VAL A 267 -12.01 2.90 -20.02
C VAL A 267 -10.80 2.84 -20.95
N GLY A 268 -10.27 4.00 -21.32
CA GLY A 268 -9.24 4.08 -22.34
C GLY A 268 -9.71 3.46 -23.64
N GLN A 269 -8.98 2.48 -24.14
CA GLN A 269 -9.34 1.71 -25.34
C GLN A 269 -10.21 0.47 -25.05
N TYR A 270 -10.46 0.12 -23.79
CA TYR A 270 -11.09 -1.14 -23.41
C TYR A 270 -12.59 -0.97 -23.16
N PRO A 271 -13.47 -1.64 -23.91
CA PRO A 271 -14.88 -1.78 -23.57
C PRO A 271 -15.03 -2.46 -22.20
N VAL A 272 -15.95 -1.95 -21.39
CA VAL A 272 -16.29 -2.51 -20.10
C VAL A 272 -17.50 -3.41 -20.23
N ALA A 273 -17.36 -4.67 -19.85
CA ALA A 273 -18.46 -5.62 -19.85
C ALA A 273 -19.43 -5.38 -18.70
N ASP A 274 -20.62 -5.96 -18.77
CA ASP A 274 -21.68 -5.84 -17.77
C ASP A 274 -21.35 -6.44 -16.40
N ASP A 275 -20.26 -7.22 -16.31
CA ASP A 275 -19.71 -7.75 -15.07
C ASP A 275 -18.54 -6.91 -14.50
N ALA A 276 -18.35 -5.68 -15.00
CA ALA A 276 -17.30 -4.75 -14.63
C ALA A 276 -15.87 -5.21 -15.01
N THR A 277 -15.73 -6.05 -16.05
CA THR A 277 -14.43 -6.49 -16.55
C THR A 277 -14.10 -5.87 -17.91
N ILE A 278 -12.79 -5.89 -18.23
CA ILE A 278 -12.23 -5.56 -19.54
C ILE A 278 -11.40 -6.73 -20.06
N LEU A 279 -11.17 -6.78 -21.35
CA LEU A 279 -10.24 -7.74 -21.96
C LEU A 279 -8.89 -7.07 -22.19
N TYR A 280 -7.90 -7.41 -21.36
CA TYR A 280 -6.54 -6.88 -21.42
C TYR A 280 -5.56 -8.00 -21.82
N GLN A 281 -4.92 -7.86 -22.97
CA GLN A 281 -3.96 -8.86 -23.52
C GLN A 281 -4.46 -10.31 -23.42
N GLY A 282 -5.75 -10.53 -23.74
CA GLY A 282 -6.39 -11.85 -23.71
C GLY A 282 -6.85 -12.32 -22.32
N ASN A 283 -6.61 -11.55 -21.27
CA ASN A 283 -7.08 -11.85 -19.92
C ASN A 283 -8.30 -10.99 -19.58
N ARG A 284 -9.31 -11.62 -18.95
CA ARG A 284 -10.50 -10.91 -18.46
C ARG A 284 -10.22 -10.40 -17.06
N LEU A 285 -10.11 -9.08 -16.91
CA LEU A 285 -9.66 -8.42 -15.69
C LEU A 285 -10.63 -7.31 -15.26
N SER A 286 -10.60 -6.92 -14.00
CA SER A 286 -11.38 -5.77 -13.51
C SER A 286 -11.09 -4.50 -14.33
N ALA A 287 -12.12 -3.73 -14.62
CA ALA A 287 -12.01 -2.43 -15.28
C ALA A 287 -11.14 -1.42 -14.52
N ALA A 288 -10.89 -1.64 -13.23
CA ALA A 288 -9.96 -0.85 -12.43
C ALA A 288 -8.54 -0.79 -13.03
N LEU A 289 -8.10 -1.86 -13.71
CA LEU A 289 -6.79 -1.89 -14.38
C LEU A 289 -6.61 -0.74 -15.37
N GLY A 290 -7.67 -0.36 -16.10
CA GLY A 290 -7.60 0.72 -17.08
C GLY A 290 -7.22 2.08 -16.50
N PHE A 291 -7.42 2.28 -15.20
CA PHE A 291 -7.02 3.49 -14.47
C PHE A 291 -5.61 3.35 -13.87
N GLN A 292 -5.25 2.16 -13.41
CA GLN A 292 -3.95 1.89 -12.79
C GLN A 292 -2.77 1.95 -13.77
N MET A 293 -3.03 1.86 -15.08
CA MET A 293 -1.99 1.95 -16.11
C MET A 293 -1.60 3.41 -16.47
N ALA A 294 -2.37 4.39 -16.01
CA ALA A 294 -2.05 5.81 -16.18
C ALA A 294 -1.11 6.30 -15.08
N GLN A 295 -0.30 7.33 -15.37
CA GLN A 295 0.50 8.03 -14.37
C GLN A 295 -0.36 9.07 -13.63
N GLN A 296 0.11 9.52 -12.47
CA GLN A 296 -0.56 10.57 -11.70
C GLN A 296 -0.81 11.82 -12.54
N GLY A 297 -2.03 12.34 -12.50
CA GLY A 297 -2.44 13.53 -13.25
C GLY A 297 -2.73 13.28 -14.73
N GLU A 298 -2.46 12.10 -15.27
CA GLU A 298 -2.85 11.76 -16.64
C GLU A 298 -4.38 11.69 -16.78
N ASN A 299 -4.86 12.01 -17.98
CA ASN A 299 -6.26 11.97 -18.32
C ASN A 299 -6.63 10.62 -18.93
N VAL A 300 -7.52 9.87 -18.29
CA VAL A 300 -8.06 8.63 -18.81
C VAL A 300 -9.36 8.92 -19.57
N PRO A 301 -9.44 8.66 -20.89
CA PRO A 301 -10.67 8.83 -21.65
C PRO A 301 -11.68 7.76 -21.24
N LEU A 302 -12.91 8.20 -20.95
CA LEU A 302 -14.01 7.32 -20.59
C LEU A 302 -15.17 7.50 -21.55
N GLN A 303 -15.93 6.42 -21.77
CA GLN A 303 -17.28 6.53 -22.30
C GLN A 303 -18.26 6.09 -21.23
N ILE A 304 -19.18 6.96 -20.90
CA ILE A 304 -20.21 6.72 -19.90
C ILE A 304 -21.61 6.79 -20.52
N TRP A 305 -22.55 6.10 -19.91
CA TRP A 305 -23.98 6.25 -20.20
C TRP A 305 -24.65 7.01 -19.06
N ARG A 306 -25.27 8.13 -19.39
CA ARG A 306 -25.97 8.99 -18.43
C ARG A 306 -27.27 9.48 -19.03
N ALA A 307 -28.36 9.36 -18.29
CA ALA A 307 -29.70 9.82 -18.70
C ALA A 307 -30.13 9.35 -20.09
N GLY A 308 -29.82 8.10 -20.45
CA GLY A 308 -30.22 7.47 -21.71
C GLY A 308 -29.32 7.83 -22.92
N LYS A 309 -28.13 8.36 -22.71
CA LYS A 309 -27.19 8.77 -23.77
C LYS A 309 -25.76 8.38 -23.44
N ALA A 310 -25.03 7.92 -24.46
CA ALA A 310 -23.58 7.76 -24.34
C ALA A 310 -22.87 9.13 -24.40
N MET A 311 -21.85 9.31 -23.58
CA MET A 311 -21.03 10.52 -23.50
C MET A 311 -19.57 10.15 -23.38
N ASP A 312 -18.71 10.80 -24.14
CA ASP A 312 -17.27 10.73 -23.97
C ASP A 312 -16.81 11.81 -22.97
N VAL A 313 -16.08 11.40 -21.95
CA VAL A 313 -15.55 12.28 -20.90
C VAL A 313 -14.10 11.94 -20.64
N SER A 314 -13.38 12.83 -19.98
CA SER A 314 -11.96 12.66 -19.66
C SER A 314 -11.77 12.83 -18.15
N LEU A 315 -11.23 11.78 -17.49
CA LEU A 315 -11.02 11.75 -16.06
C LEU A 315 -9.53 11.90 -15.74
N PRO A 316 -9.09 13.00 -15.12
CA PRO A 316 -7.74 13.08 -14.57
C PRO A 316 -7.68 12.21 -13.31
N VAL A 317 -6.71 11.27 -13.29
CA VAL A 317 -6.56 10.31 -12.19
C VAL A 317 -5.43 10.73 -11.26
N PHE A 318 -5.61 10.49 -9.96
CA PHE A 318 -4.65 10.87 -8.93
C PHE A 318 -4.48 9.75 -7.90
N VAL A 319 -3.33 9.71 -7.26
CA VAL A 319 -3.11 8.93 -6.04
C VAL A 319 -3.94 9.57 -4.92
N TYR A 320 -4.72 8.78 -4.22
CA TYR A 320 -5.59 9.27 -3.15
C TYR A 320 -4.91 9.11 -1.80
N GLU A 321 -4.37 10.20 -1.26
CA GLU A 321 -3.60 10.22 -0.01
C GLU A 321 -4.37 9.69 1.21
N ALA A 322 -5.68 9.91 1.28
CA ALA A 322 -6.48 9.42 2.39
C ALA A 322 -6.55 7.88 2.49
N ASP A 323 -6.20 7.16 1.43
CA ASP A 323 -6.04 5.71 1.47
C ASP A 323 -4.81 5.26 2.27
N HIS A 324 -3.84 6.14 2.51
CA HIS A 324 -2.64 5.77 3.26
C HIS A 324 -2.99 5.30 4.68
N ALA A 325 -3.99 5.89 5.32
CA ALA A 325 -4.45 5.44 6.64
C ALA A 325 -5.09 4.03 6.62
N ALA A 326 -5.73 3.65 5.49
CA ALA A 326 -6.36 2.36 5.30
C ALA A 326 -5.40 1.26 4.84
N GLY A 327 -4.15 1.61 4.49
CA GLY A 327 -3.03 0.70 4.19
C GLY A 327 -1.96 0.74 5.27
N PHE A 328 -0.97 -0.16 5.15
CA PHE A 328 0.20 -0.13 6.02
C PHE A 328 1.15 0.99 5.62
N GLN A 329 1.67 1.71 6.60
CA GLN A 329 2.57 2.85 6.38
C GLN A 329 4.02 2.42 6.62
N TYR A 330 4.88 2.71 5.67
CA TYR A 330 6.30 2.35 5.72
C TYR A 330 7.24 3.55 5.57
N SER A 331 6.70 4.68 5.14
CA SER A 331 7.47 5.90 4.86
C SER A 331 7.40 6.95 5.98
N ALA A 332 6.42 6.83 6.89
CA ALA A 332 6.21 7.79 7.96
C ALA A 332 6.18 7.12 9.33
N LEU A 333 6.78 7.78 10.31
CA LEU A 333 6.69 7.35 11.70
C LEU A 333 5.28 7.61 12.25
N PRO A 334 4.82 6.80 13.23
CA PRO A 334 3.51 7.01 13.85
C PRO A 334 3.42 8.40 14.47
N ARG A 335 2.36 9.12 14.14
CA ARG A 335 2.04 10.45 14.70
C ARG A 335 1.32 10.30 16.03
N PHE A 336 1.57 11.19 16.97
CA PHE A 336 0.94 11.12 18.28
C PHE A 336 0.99 12.47 19.02
N TYR A 337 0.14 12.59 20.05
CA TYR A 337 0.17 13.65 21.04
C TYR A 337 -0.14 13.09 22.42
N VAL A 338 0.65 13.47 23.43
CA VAL A 338 0.45 13.07 24.83
C VAL A 338 0.04 14.28 25.66
N TYR A 339 -1.13 14.21 26.28
CA TYR A 339 -1.67 15.24 27.13
C TYR A 339 -2.22 14.65 28.44
N GLY A 340 -1.65 15.00 29.58
CA GLY A 340 -2.05 14.44 30.88
C GLY A 340 -1.99 12.91 30.95
N GLY A 341 -1.10 12.30 30.14
CA GLY A 341 -0.98 10.85 30.00
C GLY A 341 -1.96 10.22 28.99
N LEU A 342 -2.93 10.97 28.49
CA LEU A 342 -3.76 10.51 27.37
C LEU A 342 -2.93 10.56 26.08
N VAL A 343 -2.90 9.46 25.32
CA VAL A 343 -2.15 9.33 24.07
C VAL A 343 -3.13 9.34 22.90
N PHE A 344 -3.07 10.38 22.11
CA PHE A 344 -3.88 10.54 20.89
C PHE A 344 -3.04 10.16 19.67
N THR A 345 -3.63 9.43 18.72
CA THR A 345 -2.99 9.05 17.45
C THR A 345 -4.04 9.00 16.34
N PRO A 346 -3.66 9.24 15.08
CA PRO A 346 -4.56 8.97 13.97
C PRO A 346 -4.97 7.50 13.90
N LEU A 347 -6.23 7.26 13.57
CA LEU A 347 -6.71 5.90 13.30
C LEU A 347 -6.12 5.40 11.99
N SER A 348 -5.43 4.28 12.03
CA SER A 348 -4.81 3.66 10.86
C SER A 348 -4.87 2.14 10.94
N LEU A 349 -4.65 1.47 9.79
CA LEU A 349 -4.55 0.02 9.74
C LEU A 349 -3.38 -0.50 10.60
N ASP A 350 -2.24 0.22 10.59
CA ASP A 350 -1.08 -0.12 11.44
C ASP A 350 -1.42 -0.10 12.93
N TYR A 351 -2.18 0.90 13.37
CA TYR A 351 -2.65 0.95 14.75
C TYR A 351 -3.57 -0.24 15.08
N LEU A 352 -4.52 -0.57 14.19
CA LEU A 352 -5.39 -1.73 14.38
C LEU A 352 -4.60 -3.04 14.41
N ARG A 353 -3.58 -3.17 13.57
CA ARG A 353 -2.67 -4.32 13.55
C ARG A 353 -1.86 -4.44 14.84
N ALA A 354 -1.33 -3.34 15.37
CA ALA A 354 -0.60 -3.33 16.64
C ALA A 354 -1.46 -3.82 17.81
N LEU A 355 -2.78 -3.61 17.73
CA LEU A 355 -3.75 -4.17 18.67
C LEU A 355 -4.08 -5.67 18.44
N GLY A 356 -3.46 -6.33 17.45
CA GLY A 356 -3.82 -7.68 17.01
C GLY A 356 -5.18 -7.77 16.32
N ARG A 357 -5.69 -6.66 15.77
CA ARG A 357 -7.05 -6.53 15.24
C ARG A 357 -7.01 -6.19 13.75
N THR A 358 -6.81 -7.20 12.92
CA THR A 358 -6.77 -7.04 11.46
C THR A 358 -8.10 -7.36 10.79
N THR A 359 -9.06 -7.88 11.54
CA THR A 359 -10.42 -8.20 11.06
C THR A 359 -11.48 -7.54 11.95
N PRO A 360 -12.61 -7.09 11.38
CA PRO A 360 -13.70 -6.53 12.16
C PRO A 360 -14.26 -7.56 13.18
N ASP A 361 -14.43 -7.12 14.40
CA ASP A 361 -15.16 -7.83 15.45
C ASP A 361 -16.04 -6.82 16.23
N PRO A 362 -17.00 -7.26 17.08
CA PRO A 362 -17.90 -6.34 17.79
C PRO A 362 -17.20 -5.29 18.66
N SER A 363 -15.94 -5.53 19.08
CA SER A 363 -15.18 -4.62 19.94
C SER A 363 -14.39 -3.55 19.18
N ASN A 364 -14.30 -3.67 17.84
CA ASN A 364 -13.59 -2.74 16.98
C ASN A 364 -14.36 -2.34 15.71
N ALA A 365 -15.60 -2.79 15.58
CA ALA A 365 -16.43 -2.56 14.39
C ALA A 365 -16.54 -1.07 14.02
N GLU A 366 -16.61 -0.19 15.01
CA GLU A 366 -16.69 1.26 14.83
C GLU A 366 -15.40 1.84 14.26
N LEU A 367 -14.26 1.37 14.73
CA LEU A 367 -12.96 1.80 14.20
C LEU A 367 -12.81 1.37 12.74
N PHE A 368 -13.23 0.14 12.41
CA PHE A 368 -13.25 -0.33 11.03
C PHE A 368 -14.24 0.42 10.16
N TYR A 369 -15.43 0.72 10.69
CA TYR A 369 -16.42 1.53 9.99
C TYR A 369 -15.87 2.92 9.66
N GLU A 370 -15.29 3.61 10.65
CA GLU A 370 -14.71 4.94 10.48
C GLU A 370 -13.52 4.92 9.49
N LEU A 371 -12.68 3.89 9.53
CA LEU A 371 -11.51 3.80 8.66
C LEU A 371 -11.87 3.51 7.19
N TYR A 372 -12.84 2.60 6.93
CA TYR A 372 -13.07 2.05 5.60
C TYR A 372 -14.38 2.47 4.94
N TYR A 373 -15.43 2.71 5.73
CA TYR A 373 -16.79 2.84 5.18
C TYR A 373 -17.39 4.24 5.32
N HIS A 374 -17.15 4.91 6.42
CA HIS A 374 -17.80 6.20 6.71
C HIS A 374 -17.57 7.23 5.60
N ARG A 375 -16.37 7.33 5.06
CA ARG A 375 -16.06 8.25 3.95
C ARG A 375 -16.80 7.96 2.65
N GLN A 376 -17.18 6.70 2.44
CA GLN A 376 -17.90 6.29 1.23
C GLN A 376 -19.41 6.43 1.38
N GLU A 377 -19.93 6.31 2.60
CA GLU A 377 -21.35 6.33 2.92
C GLU A 377 -21.85 7.73 3.24
N ASP A 378 -21.09 8.49 4.01
CA ASP A 378 -21.44 9.86 4.43
C ASP A 378 -20.22 10.78 4.43
N THR A 379 -19.89 11.30 3.25
CA THR A 379 -18.77 12.22 3.06
C THR A 379 -18.92 13.54 3.82
N ALA A 380 -20.16 13.93 4.17
CA ALA A 380 -20.44 15.19 4.85
C ALA A 380 -20.05 15.14 6.35
N THR A 381 -20.15 13.97 6.96
CA THR A 381 -19.86 13.78 8.38
C THR A 381 -18.55 13.01 8.64
N ALA A 382 -17.97 12.39 7.62
CA ALA A 382 -16.70 11.69 7.74
C ALA A 382 -15.55 12.64 8.09
N ARG A 383 -14.70 12.24 9.01
CA ARG A 383 -13.49 12.99 9.40
C ARG A 383 -12.39 12.85 8.36
N ARG A 384 -11.57 13.87 8.20
CA ARG A 384 -10.40 13.81 7.30
C ARG A 384 -9.36 12.81 7.80
N GLU A 385 -9.09 12.82 9.09
CA GLU A 385 -8.15 11.94 9.78
C GLU A 385 -8.71 11.62 11.17
N PRO A 386 -9.52 10.54 11.32
CA PRO A 386 -10.09 10.18 12.61
C PRO A 386 -9.01 9.99 13.68
N VAL A 387 -9.21 10.54 14.86
CA VAL A 387 -8.28 10.48 15.99
C VAL A 387 -8.81 9.53 17.06
N VAL A 388 -7.94 8.68 17.58
CA VAL A 388 -8.26 7.77 18.68
C VAL A 388 -7.44 8.10 19.93
N LEU A 389 -8.05 7.90 21.11
CA LEU A 389 -7.31 7.72 22.35
C LEU A 389 -6.70 6.32 22.32
N SER A 390 -5.42 6.21 22.00
CA SER A 390 -4.76 4.92 21.81
C SER A 390 -4.43 4.22 23.14
N SER A 391 -3.98 4.97 24.12
CA SER A 391 -3.62 4.45 25.44
C SER A 391 -3.67 5.55 26.51
N VAL A 392 -3.59 5.16 27.78
CA VAL A 392 -3.48 6.07 28.93
C VAL A 392 -2.22 5.70 29.72
N LEU A 393 -1.27 6.61 29.77
CA LEU A 393 -0.07 6.54 30.62
C LEU A 393 -0.47 6.90 32.04
N ALA A 394 -0.55 5.89 32.92
CA ALA A 394 -1.10 6.04 34.26
C ALA A 394 -0.32 7.05 35.09
N ASP A 395 -1.06 7.99 35.69
CA ASP A 395 -0.57 8.98 36.65
C ASP A 395 -1.70 9.40 37.60
N ALA A 396 -1.39 10.11 38.67
CA ALA A 396 -2.40 10.59 39.59
C ALA A 396 -3.44 11.51 38.92
N VAL A 397 -3.03 12.31 37.93
CA VAL A 397 -3.89 13.26 37.22
C VAL A 397 -4.98 12.57 36.38
N ASN A 398 -4.75 11.33 35.96
CA ASN A 398 -5.68 10.54 35.13
C ASN A 398 -6.16 9.25 35.81
N ALA A 399 -5.96 9.11 37.13
CA ALA A 399 -6.27 7.87 37.84
C ALA A 399 -7.75 7.44 37.76
N ASN A 400 -8.65 8.43 37.64
CA ASN A 400 -10.09 8.22 37.60
C ASN A 400 -10.66 8.24 36.17
N VAL A 401 -9.84 8.33 35.14
CA VAL A 401 -10.27 8.24 33.75
C VAL A 401 -10.85 6.84 33.49
N ALA A 402 -12.12 6.78 33.13
CA ALA A 402 -12.84 5.51 32.90
C ALA A 402 -12.49 4.90 31.54
N ILE A 403 -12.24 5.73 30.53
CA ILE A 403 -11.86 5.28 29.19
C ILE A 403 -10.37 4.98 29.17
N ARG A 404 -10.02 3.73 28.91
CA ARG A 404 -8.64 3.23 28.95
C ARG A 404 -7.98 3.08 27.58
N GLY A 405 -8.50 3.76 26.58
CA GLY A 405 -8.01 3.74 25.20
C GLY A 405 -8.95 3.03 24.23
N ARG A 406 -8.59 3.07 22.95
CA ARG A 406 -9.33 2.50 21.82
C ARG A 406 -10.67 3.16 21.51
N SER A 407 -10.83 4.41 21.91
CA SER A 407 -12.03 5.18 21.68
C SER A 407 -11.81 6.28 20.65
N LEU A 408 -12.75 6.44 19.74
CA LEU A 408 -12.71 7.49 18.72
C LEU A 408 -13.02 8.83 19.38
N VAL A 409 -12.17 9.83 19.17
CA VAL A 409 -12.38 11.19 19.69
C VAL A 409 -13.40 11.92 18.81
N ASP A 410 -14.45 12.43 19.44
CA ASP A 410 -15.45 13.25 18.75
C ASP A 410 -15.12 14.73 18.85
N LYS A 411 -15.07 15.25 20.08
CA LYS A 411 -14.81 16.66 20.36
C LYS A 411 -13.82 16.82 21.51
N ILE A 412 -13.13 17.95 21.49
CA ILE A 412 -12.33 18.42 22.62
C ILE A 412 -12.71 19.86 22.89
N ASN A 413 -13.13 20.15 24.11
CA ASN A 413 -13.60 21.47 24.53
C ASN A 413 -14.70 22.05 23.61
N GLY A 414 -15.59 21.18 23.11
CA GLY A 414 -16.67 21.54 22.19
C GLY A 414 -16.26 21.67 20.71
N LEU A 415 -14.96 21.60 20.40
CA LEU A 415 -14.45 21.60 19.02
C LEU A 415 -14.45 20.19 18.45
N ARG A 416 -15.10 19.99 17.30
CA ARG A 416 -15.03 18.73 16.56
C ARG A 416 -13.60 18.47 16.09
N ILE A 417 -13.14 17.24 16.27
CA ILE A 417 -11.77 16.83 15.92
C ILE A 417 -11.79 16.15 14.56
N GLU A 418 -11.16 16.80 13.57
CA GLU A 418 -11.02 16.32 12.22
C GLU A 418 -9.63 15.71 11.95
N THR A 419 -8.60 16.16 12.71
CA THR A 419 -7.21 15.72 12.58
C THR A 419 -6.52 15.72 13.93
N LEU A 420 -5.32 15.13 14.02
CA LEU A 420 -4.51 15.16 15.23
C LEU A 420 -4.11 16.59 15.62
N GLU A 421 -3.85 17.46 14.63
CA GLU A 421 -3.55 18.90 14.88
C GLU A 421 -4.73 19.63 15.52
N ASP A 422 -5.96 19.25 15.18
CA ASP A 422 -7.13 19.82 15.83
C ASP A 422 -7.19 19.45 17.32
N ALA A 423 -6.82 18.22 17.67
CA ALA A 423 -6.74 17.80 19.06
C ALA A 423 -5.68 18.61 19.84
N VAL A 424 -4.50 18.79 19.24
CA VAL A 424 -3.44 19.64 19.82
C VAL A 424 -3.95 21.07 20.01
N ARG A 425 -4.50 21.66 18.97
CA ARG A 425 -5.01 23.04 19.01
C ARG A 425 -6.12 23.20 20.06
N ALA A 426 -7.06 22.28 20.14
CA ALA A 426 -8.19 22.35 21.08
C ALA A 426 -7.73 22.30 22.55
N LEU A 427 -6.67 21.55 22.85
CA LEU A 427 -6.10 21.45 24.18
C LEU A 427 -5.15 22.63 24.51
N GLU A 428 -4.35 23.09 23.57
CA GLU A 428 -3.37 24.15 23.83
C GLU A 428 -3.97 25.55 23.85
N THR A 429 -4.97 25.85 23.02
CA THR A 429 -5.57 27.17 22.92
C THR A 429 -6.71 27.41 23.91
N SER A 430 -7.19 26.38 24.58
CA SER A 430 -8.26 26.52 25.59
C SER A 430 -7.80 27.31 26.78
N THR A 431 -8.66 28.18 27.31
CA THR A 431 -8.48 28.93 28.53
C THR A 431 -9.34 28.40 29.69
N ASN A 432 -10.05 27.28 29.47
CA ASN A 432 -10.90 26.66 30.45
C ASN A 432 -10.08 26.09 31.62
N ALA A 433 -10.66 26.03 32.79
CA ALA A 433 -10.05 25.36 33.94
C ALA A 433 -9.96 23.84 33.76
N TYR A 434 -10.90 23.30 33.00
CA TYR A 434 -10.99 21.87 32.74
C TYR A 434 -11.00 21.63 31.22
N ASP A 435 -10.40 20.52 30.79
CA ASP A 435 -10.47 20.02 29.43
C ASP A 435 -11.46 18.85 29.36
N ILE A 436 -12.42 18.97 28.45
CA ILE A 436 -13.46 17.97 28.21
C ILE A 436 -13.15 17.29 26.89
N ILE A 437 -13.03 15.97 26.92
CA ILE A 437 -12.76 15.14 25.75
C ILE A 437 -13.97 14.20 25.58
N GLU A 438 -14.68 14.34 24.47
CA GLU A 438 -15.86 13.56 24.12
C GLU A 438 -15.51 12.45 23.15
N PHE A 439 -16.12 11.26 23.31
CA PHE A 439 -15.79 10.05 22.55
C PHE A 439 -17.02 9.45 21.91
N LEU A 440 -16.81 8.81 20.76
CA LEU A 440 -17.83 7.97 20.11
C LEU A 440 -17.64 6.49 20.53
N PRO A 441 -18.73 5.67 20.45
CA PRO A 441 -20.06 6.03 19.97
C PRO A 441 -20.98 6.68 21.01
N HIS A 442 -20.86 6.46 22.24
CA HIS A 442 -21.90 6.67 23.26
C HIS A 442 -21.87 8.06 23.91
N ASN A 443 -21.24 9.05 23.28
CA ASN A 443 -21.07 10.41 23.84
C ASN A 443 -20.47 10.41 25.27
N ASN A 444 -19.64 9.39 25.55
CA ASN A 444 -18.89 9.38 26.79
C ASN A 444 -17.89 10.53 26.77
N PHE A 445 -17.57 11.05 27.94
CA PHE A 445 -16.56 12.09 28.03
C PHE A 445 -15.66 11.87 29.25
N GLU A 446 -14.46 12.43 29.16
CA GLU A 446 -13.50 12.55 30.26
C GLU A 446 -13.21 14.01 30.52
N CYS A 447 -12.87 14.30 31.77
CA CYS A 447 -12.59 15.67 32.21
C CYS A 447 -11.25 15.68 32.98
N LEU A 448 -10.32 16.53 32.56
CA LEU A 448 -9.04 16.72 33.21
C LEU A 448 -8.91 18.15 33.73
N ASP A 449 -8.34 18.30 34.93
CA ASP A 449 -7.93 19.62 35.47
C ASP A 449 -6.68 20.06 34.70
N ARG A 450 -6.79 21.17 34.00
CA ARG A 450 -5.72 21.72 33.14
C ARG A 450 -4.46 22.10 33.95
N ALA A 451 -4.62 22.70 35.13
CA ALA A 451 -3.52 23.11 35.93
C ALA A 451 -2.73 21.91 36.51
N GLU A 452 -3.47 20.86 36.88
CA GLU A 452 -2.84 19.62 37.35
C GLU A 452 -2.17 18.86 36.23
N VAL A 453 -2.78 18.82 35.01
CA VAL A 453 -2.15 18.27 33.80
C VAL A 453 -0.83 18.98 33.50
N ALA A 454 -0.81 20.33 33.52
CA ALA A 454 0.39 21.09 33.23
C ALA A 454 1.56 20.79 34.22
N LYS A 455 1.24 20.49 35.47
CA LYS A 455 2.21 20.10 36.50
C LYS A 455 2.69 18.63 36.28
N ALA A 456 1.78 17.73 35.98
CA ALA A 456 2.05 16.29 35.88
C ALA A 456 2.75 15.90 34.58
N ASN A 457 2.41 16.54 33.44
CA ASN A 457 2.83 16.13 32.11
C ASN A 457 4.34 15.91 31.96
N PRO A 458 5.25 16.79 32.42
CA PRO A 458 6.69 16.55 32.34
C PRO A 458 7.14 15.28 33.08
N GLY A 459 6.54 14.99 34.23
CA GLY A 459 6.80 13.79 35.03
C GLY A 459 6.32 12.52 34.32
N ILE A 460 5.13 12.56 33.72
CA ILE A 460 4.57 11.48 32.92
C ILE A 460 5.49 11.14 31.73
N LEU A 461 5.84 12.15 30.93
CA LEU A 461 6.72 11.97 29.79
C LEU A 461 8.04 11.31 30.17
N LYS A 462 8.66 11.78 31.25
CA LYS A 462 9.90 11.21 31.77
C LYS A 462 9.75 9.77 32.24
N THR A 463 8.68 9.46 32.97
CA THR A 463 8.40 8.13 33.54
C THR A 463 8.24 7.10 32.42
N TYR A 464 7.56 7.46 31.32
CA TYR A 464 7.28 6.55 30.20
C TYR A 464 8.32 6.64 29.07
N GLY A 465 9.38 7.43 29.20
CA GLY A 465 10.45 7.56 28.22
C GLY A 465 9.99 8.24 26.93
N VAL A 466 9.06 9.17 27.03
CA VAL A 466 8.59 10.00 25.92
C VAL A 466 9.45 11.25 25.84
N GLU A 467 10.31 11.36 24.85
CA GLU A 467 11.25 12.47 24.71
C GLU A 467 10.54 13.80 24.40
N LYS A 468 9.55 13.74 23.50
CA LYS A 468 8.69 14.87 23.11
C LYS A 468 7.24 14.45 23.23
N ASP A 469 6.39 15.35 23.71
CA ASP A 469 4.96 15.09 23.91
C ASP A 469 4.21 14.81 22.61
N ARG A 470 4.83 15.08 21.45
CA ARG A 470 4.19 14.90 20.13
C ARG A 470 5.16 14.59 19.00
N ARG A 471 4.57 14.03 17.95
CA ARG A 471 5.05 13.96 16.57
C ARG A 471 3.82 14.19 15.68
N LEU A 472 3.82 15.31 14.92
CA LEU A 472 2.72 15.72 14.04
C LEU A 472 3.09 15.52 12.56
#